data_6c9fb3f81c1058c8596332c501e2a859
#
_entry.id   6c9fb3f81c1058c8596332c501e2a859
#
_cell.length_a   1.000
_cell.length_b   1.000
_cell.length_c   1.000
_cell.angle_alpha   90.00
_cell.angle_beta   90.00
_cell.angle_gamma   90.00
#
_symmetry.space_group_name_H-M   'P 1'
#
loop_
_entity.id
_entity.type
_entity.pdbx_description
1 polymer ?
#
loop_
_entity_poly.entity_id
_entity_poly.type
_entity_poly.pdbx_seq_one_letter_code
_entity_poly.pdbx_strand_id
1 'polypeptide(L)'
;MTISSQEFALFEAWENNREDFVYDGVVSEADYLESKTKLCFVLKEVNDIGGGGWDLRNFIKEGARSQTWDNIARWVACLRDIESNINWSELETIDNEYRKKQLRSICAFNLKKSPGGHTTERASFDAVVAEDREYIQKQYDIYNADITVCCGTGWDLREILDLNHSEVFETSRGIQWFLNKQNKPVFIYSHPAARVHTPLLVYGLIDAIREVCQ
;
A
#
# COMPACT_ATOMS: atom_id res chain seq x y z
N MET A 1 11.42 13.78 14.85
CA MET A 1 11.57 13.96 13.38
C MET A 1 10.21 13.73 12.76
N THR A 2 9.84 14.49 11.72
CA THR A 2 8.63 14.27 10.94
C THR A 2 8.78 13.05 10.04
N ILE A 3 7.68 12.48 9.55
CA ILE A 3 7.73 11.38 8.57
C ILE A 3 8.51 11.83 7.34
N SER A 4 8.18 13.01 6.80
CA SER A 4 8.82 13.55 5.60
C SER A 4 10.34 13.74 5.76
N SER A 5 10.82 14.14 6.95
CA SER A 5 12.26 14.26 7.21
C SER A 5 12.97 12.91 7.31
N GLN A 6 12.28 11.89 7.82
CA GLN A 6 12.79 10.52 7.88
C GLN A 6 12.83 9.87 6.49
N GLU A 7 11.75 10.05 5.70
CA GLU A 7 11.71 9.60 4.30
C GLU A 7 12.83 10.24 3.48
N PHE A 8 13.03 11.56 3.61
CA PHE A 8 14.10 12.27 2.89
C PHE A 8 15.47 11.67 3.18
N ALA A 9 15.84 11.54 4.46
CA ALA A 9 17.12 10.97 4.85
C ALA A 9 17.30 9.51 4.42
N LEU A 10 16.20 8.72 4.46
CA LEU A 10 16.21 7.33 4.01
C LEU A 10 16.43 7.24 2.50
N PHE A 11 15.72 8.02 1.71
CA PHE A 11 15.80 7.97 0.25
C PHE A 11 17.13 8.51 -0.26
N GLU A 12 17.68 9.56 0.35
CA GLU A 12 19.01 10.08 0.02
C GLU A 12 20.09 8.98 0.13
N ALA A 13 19.97 8.13 1.14
CA ALA A 13 20.88 6.99 1.31
C ALA A 13 20.56 5.79 0.40
N TRP A 14 19.28 5.62 0.03
CA TRP A 14 18.80 4.44 -0.71
C TRP A 14 18.94 4.59 -2.23
N GLU A 15 18.63 5.77 -2.78
CA GLU A 15 18.66 5.98 -4.24
C GLU A 15 20.03 5.75 -4.87
N ASN A 16 21.11 6.09 -4.15
CA ASN A 16 22.49 5.78 -4.50
C ASN A 16 22.79 5.98 -6.01
N ASN A 17 22.45 7.15 -6.55
CA ASN A 17 22.58 7.51 -7.98
C ASN A 17 21.75 6.67 -8.97
N ARG A 18 20.68 6.00 -8.52
CA ARG A 18 19.71 5.35 -9.40
C ARG A 18 18.80 6.39 -10.03
N GLU A 19 18.99 6.71 -11.30
CA GLU A 19 18.20 7.72 -12.02
C GLU A 19 16.72 7.33 -12.17
N ASP A 20 16.42 6.03 -12.11
CA ASP A 20 15.07 5.46 -12.23
C ASP A 20 14.34 5.29 -10.88
N PHE A 21 14.93 5.78 -9.77
CA PHE A 21 14.35 5.63 -8.43
C PHE A 21 13.00 6.35 -8.32
N VAL A 22 11.96 5.62 -7.89
CA VAL A 22 10.62 6.17 -7.65
C VAL A 22 10.41 6.38 -6.16
N TYR A 23 10.25 7.64 -5.77
CA TYR A 23 9.92 8.02 -4.41
C TYR A 23 8.45 7.71 -4.13
N ASP A 24 8.13 7.28 -2.92
CA ASP A 24 6.78 6.93 -2.50
C ASP A 24 6.62 7.07 -0.97
N GLY A 25 5.48 6.67 -0.43
CA GLY A 25 5.24 6.71 1.01
C GLY A 25 3.99 7.48 1.40
N VAL A 26 4.08 8.33 2.43
CA VAL A 26 2.93 9.09 2.94
C VAL A 26 2.57 10.22 2.00
N VAL A 27 1.33 10.20 1.49
CA VAL A 27 0.85 11.17 0.49
C VAL A 27 0.78 12.59 1.05
N SER A 28 0.19 12.77 2.23
CA SER A 28 0.17 14.03 2.99
C SER A 28 0.38 13.71 4.46
N GLU A 29 1.49 14.16 5.02
CA GLU A 29 1.83 13.86 6.41
C GLU A 29 0.78 14.39 7.39
N ALA A 30 0.27 15.60 7.17
CA ALA A 30 -0.75 16.19 8.02
C ALA A 30 -2.04 15.34 8.02
N ASP A 31 -2.56 15.03 6.83
CA ASP A 31 -3.79 14.23 6.69
C ASP A 31 -3.60 12.79 7.21
N TYR A 32 -2.40 12.20 7.03
CA TYR A 32 -2.07 10.87 7.54
C TYR A 32 -2.04 10.83 9.07
N LEU A 33 -1.41 11.82 9.69
CA LEU A 33 -1.29 11.91 11.15
C LEU A 33 -2.63 12.24 11.83
N GLU A 34 -3.48 13.02 11.18
CA GLU A 34 -4.84 13.35 11.65
C GLU A 34 -5.84 12.20 11.46
N SER A 35 -5.52 11.22 10.63
CA SER A 35 -6.42 10.09 10.38
C SER A 35 -6.63 9.24 11.64
N LYS A 36 -7.90 8.90 11.92
CA LYS A 36 -8.29 7.99 13.03
C LYS A 36 -7.60 6.63 12.90
N THR A 37 -7.46 6.16 11.67
CA THR A 37 -6.78 4.90 11.32
C THR A 37 -5.76 5.17 10.23
N LYS A 38 -4.51 4.88 10.51
CA LYS A 38 -3.40 5.02 9.56
C LYS A 38 -3.34 3.81 8.65
N LEU A 39 -3.59 4.02 7.36
CA LEU A 39 -3.64 2.97 6.34
C LEU A 39 -2.36 2.97 5.50
N CYS A 40 -1.79 1.80 5.32
CA CYS A 40 -0.64 1.58 4.44
C CYS A 40 -0.97 0.55 3.36
N PHE A 41 -0.70 0.90 2.10
CA PHE A 41 -0.86 0.02 0.94
C PHE A 41 0.51 -0.32 0.37
N VAL A 42 0.83 -1.63 0.32
CA VAL A 42 2.12 -2.12 -0.18
C VAL A 42 1.94 -2.75 -1.55
N LEU A 43 2.57 -2.13 -2.56
CA LEU A 43 2.52 -2.56 -3.95
C LEU A 43 3.87 -3.17 -4.38
N LYS A 44 3.97 -3.67 -5.61
CA LYS A 44 5.20 -4.28 -6.13
C LYS A 44 6.18 -3.24 -6.68
N GLU A 45 5.80 -2.61 -7.78
CA GLU A 45 6.57 -1.65 -8.56
C GLU A 45 5.63 -0.79 -9.40
N VAL A 46 6.06 0.38 -9.85
CA VAL A 46 5.28 1.19 -10.78
C VAL A 46 5.38 0.64 -12.21
N ASN A 47 4.27 0.70 -12.96
CA ASN A 47 4.26 0.35 -14.39
C ASN A 47 4.64 1.58 -15.22
N ASP A 48 5.94 1.74 -15.49
CA ASP A 48 6.52 2.87 -16.22
C ASP A 48 7.82 2.45 -16.91
N ILE A 49 7.72 1.57 -17.92
CA ILE A 49 8.88 0.99 -18.62
C ILE A 49 9.79 2.08 -19.19
N GLY A 50 11.04 2.08 -18.73
CA GLY A 50 12.05 3.04 -19.16
C GLY A 50 11.91 4.44 -18.59
N GLY A 51 10.98 4.62 -17.64
CA GLY A 51 10.80 5.85 -16.85
C GLY A 51 11.41 5.73 -15.46
N GLY A 52 10.84 6.46 -14.50
CA GLY A 52 11.33 6.59 -13.13
C GLY A 52 11.84 7.99 -12.84
N GLY A 53 12.51 8.16 -11.70
CA GLY A 53 13.00 9.49 -11.30
C GLY A 53 11.90 10.45 -10.88
N TRP A 54 10.73 9.94 -10.45
CA TRP A 54 9.58 10.75 -10.05
C TRP A 54 8.99 10.28 -8.72
N ASP A 55 8.03 11.06 -8.21
CA ASP A 55 7.43 10.84 -6.90
C ASP A 55 5.97 10.37 -7.02
N LEU A 56 5.71 9.13 -6.60
CA LEU A 56 4.39 8.52 -6.58
C LEU A 56 3.41 9.31 -5.69
N ARG A 57 3.89 9.93 -4.61
CA ARG A 57 3.06 10.76 -3.72
C ARG A 57 2.45 11.93 -4.47
N ASN A 58 3.21 12.60 -5.34
CA ASN A 58 2.73 13.70 -6.17
C ASN A 58 1.72 13.20 -7.21
N PHE A 59 2.00 12.06 -7.84
CA PHE A 59 1.05 11.44 -8.77
C PHE A 59 -0.29 11.10 -8.10
N ILE A 60 -0.26 10.59 -6.86
CA ILE A 60 -1.47 10.31 -6.08
C ILE A 60 -2.21 11.58 -5.69
N LYS A 61 -1.51 12.66 -5.31
CA LYS A 61 -2.10 13.98 -5.01
C LYS A 61 -2.89 14.54 -6.18
N GLU A 62 -2.47 14.27 -7.40
CA GLU A 62 -3.18 14.68 -8.64
C GLU A 62 -4.32 13.72 -9.04
N GLY A 63 -4.58 12.69 -8.23
CA GLY A 63 -5.67 11.73 -8.38
C GLY A 63 -5.29 10.41 -9.04
N ALA A 64 -4.04 10.27 -9.52
CA ALA A 64 -3.50 9.04 -10.08
C ALA A 64 -4.35 8.42 -11.22
N ARG A 65 -4.09 7.16 -11.60
CA ARG A 65 -4.87 6.46 -12.65
C ARG A 65 -5.99 5.64 -12.02
N SER A 66 -7.18 5.67 -12.63
CA SER A 66 -8.38 4.96 -12.15
C SER A 66 -8.17 3.46 -11.92
N GLN A 67 -7.46 2.77 -12.82
CA GLN A 67 -7.31 1.31 -12.80
C GLN A 67 -6.87 0.71 -11.45
N THR A 68 -5.93 1.33 -10.78
CA THR A 68 -5.44 0.89 -9.46
C THR A 68 -6.09 1.69 -8.34
N TRP A 69 -6.17 3.01 -8.52
CA TRP A 69 -6.42 3.93 -7.42
C TRP A 69 -7.90 4.13 -7.11
N ASP A 70 -8.82 3.80 -8.02
CA ASP A 70 -10.26 3.79 -7.71
C ASP A 70 -10.59 2.77 -6.61
N ASN A 71 -10.01 1.56 -6.70
CA ASN A 71 -10.29 0.54 -5.70
C ASN A 71 -9.61 0.85 -4.35
N ILE A 72 -8.40 1.42 -4.36
CA ILE A 72 -7.79 1.91 -3.12
C ILE A 72 -8.64 3.03 -2.51
N ALA A 73 -9.15 3.97 -3.32
CA ALA A 73 -10.03 5.04 -2.83
C ALA A 73 -11.35 4.48 -2.23
N ARG A 74 -11.93 3.44 -2.83
CA ARG A 74 -13.11 2.73 -2.28
C ARG A 74 -12.79 2.08 -0.94
N TRP A 75 -11.67 1.38 -0.84
CA TRP A 75 -11.22 0.77 0.42
C TRP A 75 -11.03 1.82 1.50
N VAL A 76 -10.34 2.91 1.19
CA VAL A 76 -10.11 4.01 2.15
C VAL A 76 -11.42 4.62 2.63
N ALA A 77 -12.38 4.88 1.72
CA ALA A 77 -13.69 5.40 2.08
C ALA A 77 -14.42 4.51 3.08
N CYS A 78 -14.44 3.19 2.83
CA CYS A 78 -15.07 2.22 3.73
C CYS A 78 -14.32 2.07 5.07
N LEU A 79 -12.99 2.17 5.06
CA LEU A 79 -12.17 1.97 6.27
C LEU A 79 -12.11 3.20 7.17
N ARG A 80 -12.44 4.38 6.69
CA ARG A 80 -12.54 5.60 7.53
C ARG A 80 -13.68 5.53 8.53
N ASP A 81 -14.76 4.86 8.16
CA ASP A 81 -15.88 4.56 9.02
C ASP A 81 -16.26 3.08 8.84
N ILE A 82 -15.43 2.23 9.45
CA ILE A 82 -15.53 0.78 9.31
C ILE A 82 -16.85 0.21 9.87
N GLU A 83 -17.48 0.94 10.78
CA GLU A 83 -18.78 0.59 11.35
C GLU A 83 -19.94 0.83 10.34
N SER A 84 -19.75 1.81 9.44
CA SER A 84 -20.79 2.14 8.47
C SER A 84 -20.79 1.16 7.28
N ASN A 85 -21.97 0.91 6.77
CA ASN A 85 -22.17 0.05 5.61
C ASN A 85 -22.41 0.93 4.38
N ILE A 86 -21.31 1.35 3.71
CA ILE A 86 -21.42 2.17 2.50
C ILE A 86 -22.01 1.31 1.37
N ASN A 87 -23.10 1.77 0.77
CA ASN A 87 -23.73 1.07 -0.33
C ASN A 87 -22.91 1.17 -1.62
N TRP A 88 -23.01 0.16 -2.48
CA TRP A 88 -22.31 0.15 -3.75
C TRP A 88 -22.62 1.36 -4.63
N SER A 89 -23.87 1.83 -4.63
CA SER A 89 -24.28 3.03 -5.38
C SER A 89 -23.48 4.29 -5.04
N GLU A 90 -22.92 4.37 -3.84
CA GLU A 90 -22.05 5.48 -3.39
C GLU A 90 -20.59 5.30 -3.84
N LEU A 91 -20.20 4.06 -4.14
CA LEU A 91 -18.85 3.67 -4.54
C LEU A 91 -18.71 3.35 -6.03
N GLU A 92 -19.82 3.21 -6.75
CA GLU A 92 -19.81 2.76 -8.14
C GLU A 92 -19.03 3.69 -9.05
N THR A 93 -19.25 5.00 -8.92
CA THR A 93 -18.57 6.02 -9.72
C THR A 93 -17.52 6.74 -8.88
N ILE A 94 -16.26 6.67 -9.31
CA ILE A 94 -15.13 7.35 -8.69
C ILE A 94 -14.58 8.37 -9.69
N ASP A 95 -14.73 9.64 -9.38
CA ASP A 95 -14.09 10.72 -10.14
C ASP A 95 -12.71 11.08 -9.57
N ASN A 96 -12.04 12.03 -10.24
CA ASN A 96 -10.70 12.45 -9.85
C ASN A 96 -10.68 13.16 -8.48
N GLU A 97 -11.67 13.98 -8.19
CA GLU A 97 -11.73 14.72 -6.93
C GLU A 97 -12.04 13.80 -5.76
N TYR A 98 -12.89 12.78 -5.97
CA TYR A 98 -13.12 11.75 -4.99
C TYR A 98 -11.82 10.98 -4.67
N ARG A 99 -11.07 10.56 -5.72
CA ARG A 99 -9.76 9.89 -5.51
C ARG A 99 -8.81 10.76 -4.72
N LYS A 100 -8.60 12.02 -5.12
CA LYS A 100 -7.73 12.97 -4.40
C LYS A 100 -8.11 13.07 -2.93
N LYS A 101 -9.39 13.24 -2.64
CA LYS A 101 -9.90 13.36 -1.27
C LYS A 101 -9.60 12.10 -0.44
N GLN A 102 -9.86 10.91 -1.01
CA GLN A 102 -9.66 9.66 -0.26
C GLN A 102 -8.18 9.32 -0.08
N LEU A 103 -7.37 9.55 -1.09
CA LEU A 103 -5.98 9.11 -1.10
C LEU A 103 -4.99 10.05 -0.38
N ARG A 104 -5.41 11.25 0.02
CA ARG A 104 -4.52 12.19 0.73
C ARG A 104 -3.96 11.63 2.03
N SER A 105 -4.76 10.87 2.76
CA SER A 105 -4.44 10.44 4.13
C SER A 105 -3.89 9.02 4.20
N ILE A 106 -3.34 8.49 3.11
CA ILE A 106 -2.75 7.16 3.12
C ILE A 106 -1.22 7.20 3.03
N CYS A 107 -0.62 6.07 3.39
CA CYS A 107 0.70 5.67 2.94
C CYS A 107 0.55 4.67 1.79
N ALA A 108 1.33 4.83 0.73
CA ALA A 108 1.42 3.85 -0.35
C ALA A 108 2.85 3.76 -0.82
N PHE A 109 3.43 2.55 -0.81
CA PHE A 109 4.80 2.36 -1.26
C PHE A 109 4.98 1.05 -2.01
N ASN A 110 5.99 1.02 -2.87
CA ASN A 110 6.39 -0.14 -3.65
C ASN A 110 7.57 -0.85 -3.01
N LEU A 111 7.59 -2.17 -3.06
CA LEU A 111 8.74 -2.96 -2.59
C LEU A 111 9.96 -2.74 -3.48
N LYS A 112 9.77 -2.62 -4.79
CA LYS A 112 10.84 -2.29 -5.74
C LYS A 112 10.72 -0.83 -6.17
N LYS A 113 11.78 -0.05 -6.02
CA LYS A 113 11.79 1.41 -6.33
C LYS A 113 12.07 1.74 -7.79
N SER A 114 12.64 0.84 -8.56
CA SER A 114 12.75 1.00 -10.02
C SER A 114 11.47 0.55 -10.73
N PRO A 115 11.08 1.23 -11.82
CA PRO A 115 9.91 0.85 -12.59
C PRO A 115 10.00 -0.56 -13.18
N GLY A 116 8.84 -1.17 -13.36
CA GLY A 116 8.67 -2.41 -14.09
C GLY A 116 7.70 -2.27 -15.24
N GLY A 117 7.32 -3.41 -15.82
CA GLY A 117 6.38 -3.51 -16.90
C GLY A 117 4.96 -3.82 -16.45
N HIS A 118 4.11 -4.11 -17.43
CA HIS A 118 2.76 -4.57 -17.19
C HIS A 118 2.70 -5.89 -16.38
N THR A 119 3.72 -6.72 -16.54
CA THR A 119 3.91 -7.95 -15.75
C THR A 119 5.26 -7.89 -15.07
N THR A 120 5.26 -8.11 -13.76
CA THR A 120 6.50 -8.16 -12.97
C THR A 120 7.35 -9.35 -13.40
N GLU A 121 8.61 -9.10 -13.76
CA GLU A 121 9.60 -10.13 -13.97
C GLU A 121 10.12 -10.58 -12.59
N ARG A 122 9.74 -11.80 -12.18
CA ARG A 122 9.91 -12.27 -10.79
C ARG A 122 11.36 -12.30 -10.33
N ALA A 123 12.28 -12.81 -11.14
CA ALA A 123 13.68 -12.94 -10.75
C ALA A 123 14.34 -11.57 -10.53
N SER A 124 14.08 -10.60 -11.42
CA SER A 124 14.55 -9.22 -11.26
C SER A 124 13.95 -8.54 -10.04
N PHE A 125 12.66 -8.75 -9.80
CA PHE A 125 11.98 -8.22 -8.61
C PHE A 125 12.62 -8.76 -7.33
N ASP A 126 12.78 -10.08 -7.22
CA ASP A 126 13.34 -10.75 -6.04
C ASP A 126 14.78 -10.29 -5.75
N ALA A 127 15.60 -10.14 -6.80
CA ALA A 127 16.99 -9.67 -6.65
C ALA A 127 17.04 -8.24 -6.08
N VAL A 128 16.27 -7.31 -6.65
CA VAL A 128 16.23 -5.91 -6.19
C VAL A 128 15.66 -5.81 -4.78
N VAL A 129 14.59 -6.52 -4.48
CA VAL A 129 13.97 -6.53 -3.14
C VAL A 129 14.92 -7.12 -2.09
N ALA A 130 15.70 -8.14 -2.44
CA ALA A 130 16.69 -8.71 -1.54
C ALA A 130 17.83 -7.71 -1.24
N GLU A 131 18.30 -6.98 -2.26
CA GLU A 131 19.31 -5.92 -2.11
C GLU A 131 18.80 -4.75 -1.27
N ASP A 132 17.57 -4.33 -1.51
CA ASP A 132 16.93 -3.18 -0.87
C ASP A 132 16.28 -3.50 0.49
N ARG A 133 16.35 -4.74 0.97
CA ARG A 133 15.62 -5.27 2.13
C ARG A 133 15.67 -4.36 3.36
N GLU A 134 16.86 -3.93 3.78
CA GLU A 134 17.02 -3.11 4.98
C GLU A 134 16.38 -1.72 4.84
N TYR A 135 16.43 -1.16 3.63
CA TYR A 135 15.79 0.13 3.34
C TYR A 135 14.26 -0.02 3.37
N ILE A 136 13.71 -1.10 2.81
CA ILE A 136 12.27 -1.38 2.83
C ILE A 136 11.79 -1.56 4.28
N GLN A 137 12.53 -2.29 5.12
CA GLN A 137 12.22 -2.43 6.55
C GLN A 137 12.16 -1.08 7.26
N LYS A 138 13.19 -0.25 7.08
CA LYS A 138 13.25 1.11 7.66
C LYS A 138 12.10 1.98 7.17
N GLN A 139 11.79 1.93 5.88
CA GLN A 139 10.68 2.66 5.30
C GLN A 139 9.34 2.24 5.93
N TYR A 140 9.10 0.94 6.05
CA TYR A 140 7.89 0.41 6.67
C TYR A 140 7.74 0.86 8.13
N ASP A 141 8.83 0.84 8.89
CA ASP A 141 8.83 1.22 10.30
C ASP A 141 8.53 2.72 10.51
N ILE A 142 8.98 3.61 9.59
CA ILE A 142 8.69 5.05 9.62
C ILE A 142 7.18 5.32 9.67
N TYR A 143 6.38 4.55 8.94
CA TYR A 143 4.95 4.84 8.76
C TYR A 143 4.11 4.44 9.95
N ASN A 144 4.50 3.43 10.71
CA ASN A 144 3.79 2.95 11.89
C ASN A 144 2.27 2.85 11.67
N ALA A 145 1.87 2.28 10.52
CA ALA A 145 0.48 2.18 10.10
C ALA A 145 -0.33 1.30 11.06
N ASP A 146 -1.61 1.61 11.26
CA ASP A 146 -2.51 0.80 12.10
C ASP A 146 -3.01 -0.43 11.36
N ILE A 147 -3.19 -0.31 10.04
CA ILE A 147 -3.58 -1.41 9.14
C ILE A 147 -2.71 -1.34 7.89
N THR A 148 -2.10 -2.46 7.53
CA THR A 148 -1.38 -2.62 6.27
C THR A 148 -2.13 -3.56 5.34
N VAL A 149 -2.31 -3.16 4.07
CA VAL A 149 -2.87 -3.99 3.01
C VAL A 149 -1.81 -4.25 1.96
N CYS A 150 -1.40 -5.50 1.83
CA CYS A 150 -0.45 -5.95 0.83
C CYS A 150 -1.17 -6.28 -0.47
N CYS A 151 -0.97 -5.47 -1.49
CA CYS A 151 -1.60 -5.55 -2.80
C CYS A 151 -0.91 -6.57 -3.72
N GLY A 152 -1.03 -7.86 -3.40
CA GLY A 152 -0.32 -8.96 -4.06
C GLY A 152 1.14 -9.09 -3.62
N THR A 153 1.51 -8.56 -2.45
CA THR A 153 2.88 -8.47 -1.92
C THR A 153 3.02 -9.03 -0.51
N GLY A 154 1.98 -9.69 0.02
CA GLY A 154 1.93 -10.05 1.43
C GLY A 154 3.03 -11.01 1.85
N TRP A 155 3.32 -12.01 1.04
CA TRP A 155 4.39 -12.97 1.31
C TRP A 155 5.77 -12.34 1.16
N ASP A 156 5.96 -11.47 0.17
CA ASP A 156 7.21 -10.73 -0.03
C ASP A 156 7.48 -9.82 1.18
N LEU A 157 6.47 -9.04 1.62
CA LEU A 157 6.63 -8.16 2.78
C LEU A 157 6.89 -8.96 4.06
N ARG A 158 6.20 -10.09 4.26
CA ARG A 158 6.40 -10.96 5.42
C ARG A 158 7.83 -11.48 5.51
N GLU A 159 8.40 -11.88 4.38
CA GLU A 159 9.80 -12.29 4.28
C GLU A 159 10.75 -11.13 4.55
N ILE A 160 10.51 -9.95 3.94
CA ILE A 160 11.31 -8.74 4.16
C ILE A 160 11.36 -8.37 5.64
N LEU A 161 10.24 -8.47 6.35
CA LEU A 161 10.13 -8.11 7.77
C LEU A 161 10.68 -9.19 8.73
N ASP A 162 11.29 -10.27 8.24
CA ASP A 162 11.78 -11.41 9.05
C ASP A 162 10.68 -12.11 9.86
N LEU A 163 9.49 -12.22 9.28
CA LEU A 163 8.31 -12.83 9.93
C LEU A 163 7.97 -14.23 9.40
N ASN A 164 8.89 -14.90 8.68
CA ASN A 164 8.64 -16.20 8.05
C ASN A 164 8.23 -17.30 9.06
N HIS A 165 8.62 -17.16 10.32
CA HIS A 165 8.26 -18.08 11.40
C HIS A 165 7.09 -17.59 12.28
N SER A 166 6.54 -16.39 12.03
CA SER A 166 5.36 -15.92 12.73
C SER A 166 4.10 -16.61 12.24
N GLU A 167 3.07 -16.61 13.08
CA GLU A 167 1.77 -17.17 12.73
C GLU A 167 1.11 -16.41 11.58
N VAL A 168 0.45 -17.14 10.70
CA VAL A 168 -0.46 -16.59 9.68
C VAL A 168 -1.85 -17.03 10.04
N PHE A 169 -2.72 -16.06 10.22
CA PHE A 169 -4.13 -16.26 10.55
C PHE A 169 -4.97 -16.24 9.27
N GLU A 170 -6.19 -16.73 9.39
CA GLU A 170 -7.17 -16.70 8.32
C GLU A 170 -8.51 -16.24 8.86
N THR A 171 -9.16 -15.32 8.14
CA THR A 171 -10.54 -14.92 8.46
C THR A 171 -11.53 -16.04 8.13
N SER A 172 -12.76 -15.93 8.65
CA SER A 172 -13.84 -16.88 8.35
C SER A 172 -14.13 -17.04 6.85
N ARG A 173 -13.68 -16.11 6.02
CA ARG A 173 -13.83 -16.13 4.55
C ARG A 173 -12.55 -16.42 3.78
N GLY A 174 -11.49 -16.90 4.45
CA GLY A 174 -10.26 -17.35 3.81
C GLY A 174 -9.28 -16.24 3.44
N ILE A 175 -9.43 -15.03 3.98
CA ILE A 175 -8.43 -13.97 3.79
C ILE A 175 -7.32 -14.13 4.82
N GLN A 176 -6.10 -14.27 4.35
CA GLN A 176 -4.93 -14.46 5.19
C GLN A 176 -4.37 -13.12 5.69
N TRP A 177 -3.89 -13.12 6.92
CA TRP A 177 -3.28 -11.98 7.54
C TRP A 177 -2.26 -12.40 8.60
N PHE A 178 -1.37 -11.50 9.00
CA PHE A 178 -0.41 -11.71 10.07
C PHE A 178 -0.21 -10.43 10.89
N LEU A 179 0.43 -10.54 12.04
CA LEU A 179 0.82 -9.38 12.84
C LEU A 179 2.25 -8.96 12.50
N ASN A 180 2.47 -7.66 12.34
CA ASN A 180 3.83 -7.12 12.25
C ASN A 180 4.52 -7.09 13.64
N LYS A 181 5.77 -6.62 13.69
CA LYS A 181 6.56 -6.52 14.92
C LYS A 181 5.95 -5.61 16.00
N GLN A 182 5.02 -4.72 15.62
CA GLN A 182 4.27 -3.83 16.50
C GLN A 182 2.88 -4.37 16.87
N ASN A 183 2.60 -5.65 16.59
CA ASN A 183 1.30 -6.30 16.79
C ASN A 183 0.15 -5.62 16.02
N LYS A 184 0.43 -5.07 14.84
CA LYS A 184 -0.57 -4.47 13.96
C LYS A 184 -0.88 -5.40 12.79
N PRO A 185 -2.14 -5.48 12.33
CA PRO A 185 -2.56 -6.41 11.29
C PRO A 185 -2.02 -6.02 9.90
N VAL A 186 -1.56 -7.04 9.19
CA VAL A 186 -1.10 -6.97 7.80
C VAL A 186 -1.91 -7.97 6.98
N PHE A 187 -2.75 -7.47 6.08
CA PHE A 187 -3.62 -8.29 5.25
C PHE A 187 -2.94 -8.68 3.94
N ILE A 188 -2.95 -9.97 3.62
CA ILE A 188 -2.50 -10.51 2.33
C ILE A 188 -3.68 -10.46 1.38
N TYR A 189 -3.69 -9.49 0.47
CA TYR A 189 -4.83 -9.25 -0.40
C TYR A 189 -4.46 -9.12 -1.87
N SER A 190 -5.47 -9.12 -2.72
CA SER A 190 -5.30 -9.01 -4.16
C SER A 190 -4.84 -7.60 -4.57
N HIS A 191 -4.14 -7.52 -5.71
CA HIS A 191 -3.82 -6.24 -6.33
C HIS A 191 -5.13 -5.46 -6.64
N PRO A 192 -5.19 -4.13 -6.42
CA PRO A 192 -6.41 -3.35 -6.65
C PRO A 192 -6.91 -3.36 -8.09
N ALA A 193 -6.05 -3.64 -9.07
CA ALA A 193 -6.43 -3.85 -10.46
C ALA A 193 -6.64 -5.34 -10.84
N ALA A 194 -6.85 -6.22 -9.86
CA ALA A 194 -7.16 -7.63 -10.12
C ALA A 194 -8.44 -7.79 -10.96
N ARG A 195 -8.45 -8.76 -11.87
CA ARG A 195 -9.60 -9.05 -12.73
C ARG A 195 -10.68 -9.83 -11.96
N VAL A 196 -11.24 -9.19 -10.95
CA VAL A 196 -12.32 -9.68 -10.10
C VAL A 196 -13.45 -8.67 -10.16
N HIS A 197 -14.68 -9.12 -9.99
CA HIS A 197 -15.84 -8.21 -9.91
C HIS A 197 -15.62 -7.19 -8.77
N THR A 198 -15.65 -5.91 -9.11
CA THR A 198 -15.21 -4.84 -8.22
C THR A 198 -15.88 -4.84 -6.83
N PRO A 199 -17.22 -5.00 -6.69
CA PRO A 199 -17.84 -5.12 -5.37
C PRO A 199 -17.27 -6.26 -4.52
N LEU A 200 -16.95 -7.41 -5.11
CA LEU A 200 -16.34 -8.53 -4.36
C LEU A 200 -14.93 -8.16 -3.89
N LEU A 201 -14.15 -7.51 -4.75
CA LEU A 201 -12.81 -7.04 -4.40
C LEU A 201 -12.86 -5.98 -3.30
N VAL A 202 -13.86 -5.10 -3.31
CA VAL A 202 -13.99 -4.04 -2.29
C VAL A 202 -14.48 -4.60 -0.98
N TYR A 203 -15.67 -5.20 -0.96
CA TYR A 203 -16.28 -5.67 0.28
C TYR A 203 -15.58 -6.87 0.90
N GLY A 204 -14.90 -7.71 0.09
CA GLY A 204 -14.10 -8.81 0.61
C GLY A 204 -12.96 -8.35 1.54
N LEU A 205 -12.28 -7.26 1.20
CA LEU A 205 -11.27 -6.66 2.07
C LEU A 205 -11.91 -6.02 3.33
N ILE A 206 -12.99 -5.27 3.14
CA ILE A 206 -13.65 -4.59 4.25
C ILE A 206 -14.18 -5.57 5.28
N ASP A 207 -14.81 -6.65 4.83
CA ASP A 207 -15.30 -7.71 5.72
C ASP A 207 -14.16 -8.39 6.49
N ALA A 208 -13.04 -8.65 5.81
CA ALA A 208 -11.86 -9.23 6.45
C ALA A 208 -11.27 -8.30 7.54
N ILE A 209 -11.16 -7.00 7.25
CA ILE A 209 -10.64 -6.03 8.21
C ILE A 209 -11.60 -5.85 9.39
N ARG A 210 -12.91 -5.84 9.15
CA ARG A 210 -13.92 -5.80 10.22
C ARG A 210 -13.78 -6.98 11.18
N GLU A 211 -13.65 -8.19 10.64
CA GLU A 211 -13.53 -9.41 11.44
C GLU A 211 -12.31 -9.39 12.37
N VAL A 212 -11.22 -8.76 11.93
CA VAL A 212 -9.93 -8.77 12.65
C VAL A 212 -9.78 -7.57 13.59
N CYS A 213 -10.36 -6.42 13.23
CA CYS A 213 -10.12 -5.15 13.93
C CYS A 213 -11.28 -4.69 14.83
N GLN A 214 -12.36 -5.44 14.90
CA GLN A 214 -13.50 -5.24 15.81
C GLN A 214 -13.51 -6.31 16.88
#